data_72cb753e6b164141ac0526b11d052da6
#
_entry.id   72cb753e6b164141ac0526b11d052da6
#
_cell.length_a   1.000
_cell.length_b   1.000
_cell.length_c   1.000
_cell.angle_alpha   90.00
_cell.angle_beta   90.00
_cell.angle_gamma   90.00
#
_symmetry.space_group_name_H-M   'P 1'
#
loop_
_entity.id
_entity.type
_entity.pdbx_description
1 polymer ?
#
loop_
_entity_poly.entity_id
_entity_poly.type
_entity_poly.pdbx_seq_one_letter_code
_entity_poly.pdbx_strand_id
1 'polypeptide(L)'
;MAVPMKTTNGNRKLILDVDTGIDDALALAYLASFNNIEILGVIGTYGNVAADTAVYNTAYVLERLGFRNVPVLRGSTRPSWAASFIPDAGCAQFHGTDGLGGFGPAVGSPAVACVSDSGETDIWKSDSAPYVSDSAESDIQSTTNTV
;
A
#
# COMPACT_ATOMS: atom_id res chain seq x y z
N MET A 1 -1.02 -7.25 -24.56
CA MET A 1 -0.13 -6.15 -25.01
C MET A 1 0.88 -5.93 -23.91
N ALA A 2 2.16 -6.22 -24.13
CA ALA A 2 3.19 -6.03 -23.09
C ALA A 2 3.45 -4.52 -22.95
N VAL A 3 3.22 -3.97 -21.77
CA VAL A 3 3.62 -2.59 -21.46
C VAL A 3 5.15 -2.57 -21.44
N PRO A 4 5.82 -1.73 -22.22
CA PRO A 4 7.26 -1.65 -22.21
C PRO A 4 7.75 -1.26 -20.81
N MET A 5 8.73 -2.01 -20.27
CA MET A 5 9.39 -1.64 -19.02
C MET A 5 10.06 -0.27 -19.20
N LYS A 6 9.65 0.68 -18.36
CA LYS A 6 10.28 2.00 -18.31
C LYS A 6 11.61 1.86 -17.56
N THR A 7 12.71 2.06 -18.28
CA THR A 7 14.02 2.26 -17.65
C THR A 7 14.26 3.75 -17.54
N THR A 8 14.41 4.26 -16.33
CA THR A 8 14.71 5.67 -16.10
C THR A 8 16.22 5.87 -16.09
N ASN A 9 16.78 6.41 -17.15
CA ASN A 9 18.14 6.98 -17.14
C ASN A 9 18.06 8.40 -16.58
N GLY A 10 17.77 8.51 -15.27
CA GLY A 10 17.49 9.80 -14.65
C GLY A 10 18.71 10.47 -14.04
N ASN A 11 18.72 11.80 -14.06
CA ASN A 11 19.73 12.61 -13.36
C ASN A 11 19.44 12.70 -11.83
N ARG A 12 18.22 12.45 -11.40
CA ARG A 12 17.78 12.52 -9.99
C ARG A 12 17.39 11.14 -9.51
N LYS A 13 18.03 10.71 -8.43
CA LYS A 13 17.76 9.43 -7.77
C LYS A 13 16.91 9.68 -6.54
N LEU A 14 15.83 8.92 -6.41
CA LEU A 14 14.88 9.04 -5.29
C LEU A 14 14.73 7.71 -4.58
N ILE A 15 14.64 7.79 -3.26
CA ILE A 15 14.07 6.78 -2.38
C ILE A 15 12.84 7.43 -1.77
N LEU A 16 11.70 6.75 -1.82
CA LEU A 16 10.43 7.26 -1.34
C LEU A 16 10.04 6.50 -0.08
N ASP A 17 9.42 7.20 0.87
CA ASP A 17 8.81 6.63 2.05
C ASP A 17 7.34 7.06 2.04
N VAL A 18 6.43 6.10 1.96
CA VAL A 18 5.01 6.32 1.67
C VAL A 18 4.12 5.39 2.50
N ASP A 19 2.93 5.83 2.81
CA ASP A 19 1.89 5.02 3.47
C ASP A 19 0.72 4.69 2.54
N THR A 20 1.01 4.51 1.30
CA THR A 20 0.26 4.42 0.04
C THR A 20 -1.25 4.42 0.16
N GLY A 21 -1.75 5.65 0.21
CA GLY A 21 -3.13 6.02 -0.06
C GLY A 21 -3.31 6.42 -1.54
N ILE A 22 -4.47 7.00 -1.84
CA ILE A 22 -4.82 7.49 -3.20
C ILE A 22 -3.84 8.59 -3.64
N ASP A 23 -3.47 9.49 -2.74
CA ASP A 23 -2.56 10.61 -2.97
C ASP A 23 -1.12 10.14 -3.26
N ASP A 24 -0.61 9.14 -2.54
CA ASP A 24 0.69 8.53 -2.83
C ASP A 24 0.67 7.80 -4.17
N ALA A 25 -0.42 7.10 -4.49
CA ALA A 25 -0.58 6.47 -5.80
C ALA A 25 -0.50 7.51 -6.92
N LEU A 26 -1.13 8.68 -6.73
CA LEU A 26 -1.06 9.79 -7.66
C LEU A 26 0.36 10.38 -7.73
N ALA A 27 1.04 10.54 -6.58
CA ALA A 27 2.41 11.03 -6.51
C ALA A 27 3.38 10.08 -7.25
N LEU A 28 3.25 8.77 -7.07
CA LEU A 28 4.02 7.76 -7.81
C LEU A 28 3.77 7.85 -9.31
N ALA A 29 2.51 8.00 -9.74
CA ALA A 29 2.16 8.18 -11.14
C ALA A 29 2.74 9.47 -11.72
N TYR A 30 2.72 10.55 -10.96
CA TYR A 30 3.32 11.83 -11.34
C TYR A 30 4.84 11.69 -11.50
N LEU A 31 5.55 11.12 -10.52
CA LEU A 31 6.98 10.87 -10.62
C LEU A 31 7.35 9.97 -11.80
N ALA A 32 6.51 8.98 -12.09
CA ALA A 32 6.67 8.08 -13.23
C ALA A 32 6.57 8.78 -14.58
N SER A 33 5.98 9.97 -14.65
CA SER A 33 5.85 10.75 -15.88
C SER A 33 7.14 11.46 -16.30
N PHE A 34 8.12 11.60 -15.40
CA PHE A 34 9.38 12.27 -15.66
C PHE A 34 10.45 11.31 -16.19
N ASN A 35 11.16 11.73 -17.24
CA ASN A 35 12.26 10.93 -17.82
C ASN A 35 13.61 11.15 -17.09
N ASN A 36 13.70 12.16 -16.21
CA ASN A 36 14.91 12.53 -15.49
C ASN A 36 14.84 12.15 -14.01
N ILE A 37 13.97 11.23 -13.66
CA ILE A 37 13.83 10.68 -12.30
C ILE A 37 14.05 9.17 -12.36
N GLU A 38 14.90 8.69 -11.46
CA GLU A 38 15.14 7.27 -11.21
C GLU A 38 14.68 6.94 -9.78
N ILE A 39 13.66 6.11 -9.64
CA ILE A 39 13.21 5.61 -8.34
C ILE A 39 14.07 4.40 -8.00
N LEU A 40 14.92 4.54 -6.97
CA LEU A 40 15.82 3.49 -6.51
C LEU A 40 15.12 2.46 -5.64
N GLY A 41 14.08 2.87 -4.92
CA GLY A 41 13.28 2.03 -4.06
C GLY A 41 12.16 2.82 -3.40
N VAL A 42 11.17 2.11 -2.88
CA VAL A 42 10.06 2.69 -2.12
C VAL A 42 9.89 1.93 -0.83
N ILE A 43 9.72 2.64 0.27
CA ILE A 43 9.48 2.09 1.59
C ILE A 43 8.00 2.29 1.91
N GLY A 44 7.29 1.20 2.22
CA GLY A 44 5.91 1.25 2.68
C GLY A 44 5.86 1.29 4.19
N THR A 45 5.31 2.36 4.77
CA THR A 45 5.17 2.58 6.21
C THR A 45 3.71 2.62 6.64
N TYR A 46 3.46 2.68 7.93
CA TYR A 46 2.13 2.89 8.48
C TYR A 46 1.68 4.35 8.32
N GLY A 47 0.38 4.58 8.20
CA GLY A 47 -0.22 5.92 8.12
C GLY A 47 -1.66 5.84 7.62
N ASN A 48 -1.93 6.12 6.36
CA ASN A 48 -3.26 5.97 5.76
C ASN A 48 -3.79 4.53 5.87
N VAL A 49 -2.87 3.57 5.78
CA VAL A 49 -3.14 2.14 5.94
C VAL A 49 -2.06 1.49 6.82
N ALA A 50 -2.21 0.23 7.16
CA ALA A 50 -1.15 -0.55 7.81
C ALA A 50 0.06 -0.71 6.87
N ALA A 51 1.26 -0.83 7.43
CA ALA A 51 2.49 -0.91 6.65
C ALA A 51 2.49 -2.04 5.60
N ASP A 52 1.93 -3.20 5.92
CA ASP A 52 1.82 -4.31 4.98
C ASP A 52 0.91 -3.98 3.80
N THR A 53 -0.20 -3.30 4.06
CA THR A 53 -1.09 -2.78 3.02
C THR A 53 -0.40 -1.71 2.18
N ALA A 54 0.36 -0.81 2.81
CA ALA A 54 1.13 0.23 2.11
C ALA A 54 2.15 -0.39 1.15
N VAL A 55 2.91 -1.40 1.60
CA VAL A 55 3.86 -2.15 0.77
C VAL A 55 3.15 -2.78 -0.43
N TYR A 56 2.04 -3.45 -0.19
CA TYR A 56 1.26 -4.12 -1.23
C TYR A 56 0.68 -3.14 -2.25
N ASN A 57 0.08 -2.05 -1.78
CA ASN A 57 -0.46 -0.98 -2.63
C ASN A 57 0.65 -0.32 -3.46
N THR A 58 1.79 -0.01 -2.85
CA THR A 58 2.95 0.55 -3.54
C THR A 58 3.39 -0.35 -4.69
N ALA A 59 3.59 -1.61 -4.40
CA ALA A 59 4.05 -2.58 -5.38
C ALA A 59 3.04 -2.75 -6.52
N TYR A 60 1.75 -2.80 -6.20
CA TYR A 60 0.68 -2.83 -7.19
C TYR A 60 0.67 -1.59 -8.09
N VAL A 61 0.78 -0.39 -7.51
CA VAL A 61 0.81 0.86 -8.27
C VAL A 61 2.04 0.91 -9.17
N LEU A 62 3.23 0.57 -8.65
CA LEU A 62 4.47 0.55 -9.43
C LEU A 62 4.37 -0.44 -10.61
N GLU A 63 3.81 -1.62 -10.40
CA GLU A 63 3.60 -2.59 -11.48
C GLU A 63 2.68 -2.02 -12.58
N ARG A 64 1.57 -1.36 -12.20
CA ARG A 64 0.65 -0.72 -13.15
C ARG A 64 1.30 0.40 -13.93
N LEU A 65 2.25 1.11 -13.33
CA LEU A 65 3.04 2.17 -13.95
C LEU A 65 4.21 1.63 -14.81
N GLY A 66 4.47 0.31 -14.78
CA GLY A 66 5.54 -0.35 -15.54
C GLY A 66 6.89 -0.40 -14.82
N PHE A 67 6.95 -0.08 -13.52
CA PHE A 67 8.16 -0.11 -12.68
C PHE A 67 8.30 -1.43 -11.93
N ARG A 68 8.44 -2.55 -12.64
CA ARG A 68 8.47 -3.90 -12.05
C ARG A 68 9.76 -4.24 -11.29
N ASN A 69 10.83 -3.47 -11.50
CA ASN A 69 12.14 -3.74 -10.91
C ASN A 69 12.51 -2.77 -9.78
N VAL A 70 11.59 -1.88 -9.38
CA VAL A 70 11.80 -1.00 -8.25
C VAL A 70 11.53 -1.80 -6.97
N PRO A 71 12.52 -1.95 -6.08
CA PRO A 71 12.32 -2.67 -4.83
C PRO A 71 11.32 -1.92 -3.95
N VAL A 72 10.38 -2.64 -3.35
CA VAL A 72 9.48 -2.14 -2.32
C VAL A 72 9.83 -2.80 -1.01
N LEU A 73 10.22 -1.99 -0.04
CA LEU A 73 10.68 -2.41 1.27
C LEU A 73 9.61 -2.16 2.31
N ARG A 74 9.57 -3.01 3.32
CA ARG A 74 8.72 -2.80 4.49
C ARG A 74 9.42 -1.88 5.46
N GLY A 75 8.81 -0.74 5.75
CA GLY A 75 9.28 0.23 6.74
C GLY A 75 8.69 -0.02 8.13
N SER A 76 8.59 1.05 8.91
CA SER A 76 8.03 0.97 10.26
C SER A 76 6.55 0.57 10.22
N THR A 77 6.15 -0.29 11.17
CA THR A 77 4.76 -0.75 11.31
C THR A 77 3.97 0.03 12.34
N ARG A 78 4.63 0.88 13.10
CA ARG A 78 4.04 1.64 14.20
C ARG A 78 4.94 2.81 14.62
N PRO A 79 4.38 3.82 15.30
CA PRO A 79 5.16 4.87 15.95
C PRO A 79 6.10 4.31 17.01
N SER A 80 7.24 4.94 17.22
CA SER A 80 8.23 4.50 18.22
C SER A 80 7.70 4.50 19.66
N TRP A 81 6.70 5.32 19.94
CA TRP A 81 6.06 5.46 21.27
C TRP A 81 4.83 4.58 21.48
N ALA A 82 4.38 3.83 20.48
CA ALA A 82 3.19 2.99 20.57
C ALA A 82 3.53 1.51 20.37
N ALA A 83 2.78 0.63 21.01
CA ALA A 83 2.94 -0.82 20.87
C ALA A 83 2.42 -1.35 19.52
N SER A 84 1.42 -0.65 18.92
CA SER A 84 0.80 -1.00 17.65
C SER A 84 0.34 0.25 16.94
N PHE A 85 -0.06 0.10 15.68
CA PHE A 85 -0.72 1.12 14.89
C PHE A 85 -2.01 0.56 14.30
N ILE A 86 -3.08 1.34 14.38
CA ILE A 86 -4.36 1.07 13.74
C ILE A 86 -4.70 2.31 12.91
N PRO A 87 -4.97 2.17 11.61
CA PRO A 87 -5.37 3.30 10.77
C PRO A 87 -6.60 4.01 11.34
N ASP A 88 -6.62 5.33 11.23
CA ASP A 88 -7.76 6.14 11.66
C ASP A 88 -8.96 5.90 10.73
N ALA A 89 -10.17 5.86 11.30
CA ALA A 89 -11.39 5.71 10.52
C ALA A 89 -11.60 6.85 9.50
N GLY A 90 -11.07 8.05 9.78
CA GLY A 90 -11.04 9.16 8.84
C GLY A 90 -10.21 8.86 7.60
N CYS A 91 -9.09 8.14 7.73
CA CYS A 91 -8.29 7.73 6.58
C CYS A 91 -9.10 6.85 5.61
N ALA A 92 -9.90 5.93 6.15
CA ALA A 92 -10.76 5.07 5.33
C ALA A 92 -11.86 5.83 4.57
N GLN A 93 -12.31 7.00 5.07
CA GLN A 93 -13.26 7.84 4.35
C GLN A 93 -12.66 8.47 3.10
N PHE A 94 -11.36 8.78 3.12
CA PHE A 94 -10.67 9.42 2.00
C PHE A 94 -10.03 8.40 1.04
N HIS A 95 -9.43 7.35 1.59
CA HIS A 95 -8.61 6.41 0.82
C HIS A 95 -9.30 5.07 0.57
N GLY A 96 -10.50 4.84 1.15
CA GLY A 96 -11.12 3.52 1.19
C GLY A 96 -10.46 2.60 2.21
N THR A 97 -11.10 1.48 2.50
CA THR A 97 -10.57 0.48 3.46
C THR A 97 -9.33 -0.23 2.95
N ASP A 98 -9.14 -0.27 1.62
CA ASP A 98 -7.99 -0.83 0.93
C ASP A 98 -6.86 0.19 0.71
N GLY A 99 -7.10 1.48 1.02
CA GLY A 99 -6.17 2.58 0.76
C GLY A 99 -6.18 3.11 -0.67
N LEU A 100 -6.85 2.46 -1.61
CA LEU A 100 -6.89 2.83 -3.03
C LEU A 100 -8.31 3.08 -3.56
N GLY A 101 -9.25 3.44 -2.66
CA GLY A 101 -10.60 3.83 -3.04
C GLY A 101 -11.45 2.68 -3.58
N GLY A 102 -11.15 1.45 -3.21
CA GLY A 102 -11.80 0.24 -3.74
C GLY A 102 -11.22 -0.24 -5.09
N PHE A 103 -10.15 0.39 -5.56
CA PHE A 103 -9.44 0.01 -6.80
C PHE A 103 -8.14 -0.77 -6.52
N GLY A 104 -7.89 -1.12 -5.26
CA GLY A 104 -6.78 -1.98 -4.87
C GLY A 104 -6.84 -3.35 -5.56
N PRO A 105 -5.73 -4.08 -5.53
CA PRO A 105 -5.68 -5.40 -6.13
C PRO A 105 -6.67 -6.34 -5.44
N ALA A 106 -7.35 -7.16 -6.23
CA ALA A 106 -8.20 -8.21 -5.67
C ALA A 106 -7.38 -9.17 -4.81
N VAL A 107 -7.97 -9.67 -3.73
CA VAL A 107 -7.37 -10.72 -2.90
C VAL A 107 -6.99 -11.89 -3.81
N GLY A 108 -5.71 -12.29 -3.80
CA GLY A 108 -5.20 -13.35 -4.68
C GLY A 108 -4.57 -12.88 -6.00
N SER A 109 -4.41 -11.58 -6.22
CA SER A 109 -3.62 -11.07 -7.35
C SER A 109 -2.18 -11.59 -7.28
N PRO A 110 -1.51 -11.85 -8.44
CA PRO A 110 -0.18 -12.42 -8.47
C PRO A 110 0.79 -11.58 -7.63
N ALA A 111 1.62 -12.29 -6.89
CA ALA A 111 2.56 -11.74 -5.95
C ALA A 111 3.46 -10.67 -6.60
N VAL A 112 3.51 -9.51 -6.01
CA VAL A 112 4.52 -8.51 -6.30
C VAL A 112 5.77 -8.85 -5.49
N ALA A 113 6.92 -8.88 -6.13
CA ALA A 113 8.18 -9.15 -5.44
C ALA A 113 8.51 -7.99 -4.50
N CYS A 114 8.33 -8.20 -3.20
CA CYS A 114 8.81 -7.31 -2.15
C CYS A 114 10.15 -7.82 -1.65
N VAL A 115 11.11 -6.94 -1.43
CA VAL A 115 12.38 -7.28 -0.78
C VAL A 115 12.18 -7.11 0.72
N SER A 116 12.31 -8.22 1.47
CA SER A 116 12.25 -8.17 2.93
C SER A 116 13.56 -7.60 3.52
N ASP A 117 13.50 -7.23 4.82
CA ASP A 117 14.64 -6.74 5.61
C ASP A 117 15.85 -7.70 5.64
N SER A 118 15.66 -8.97 5.29
CA SER A 118 16.70 -10.01 5.27
C SER A 118 17.48 -10.08 3.95
N GLY A 119 17.13 -9.28 2.94
CA GLY A 119 17.75 -9.34 1.62
C GLY A 119 17.32 -10.55 0.78
N GLU A 120 16.45 -11.41 1.30
CA GLU A 120 15.77 -12.44 0.52
C GLU A 120 14.56 -11.84 -0.17
N THR A 121 14.37 -12.17 -1.44
CA THR A 121 13.16 -11.81 -2.19
C THR A 121 12.01 -12.67 -1.68
N ASP A 122 11.33 -12.20 -0.66
CA ASP A 122 10.06 -12.79 -0.27
C ASP A 122 9.04 -12.48 -1.36
N ILE A 123 8.70 -13.49 -2.12
CA ILE A 123 7.50 -13.47 -2.94
C ILE A 123 6.36 -13.48 -1.91
N TRP A 124 5.71 -12.34 -1.70
CA TRP A 124 4.51 -12.25 -0.88
C TRP A 124 3.47 -13.26 -1.41
N LYS A 125 3.36 -14.39 -0.76
CA LYS A 125 2.25 -15.31 -0.97
C LYS A 125 1.10 -14.80 -0.12
N SER A 126 -0.03 -14.54 -0.73
CA SER A 126 -1.25 -14.02 -0.12
C SER A 126 -1.95 -15.04 0.79
N ASP A 127 -1.23 -15.65 1.72
CA ASP A 127 -1.82 -16.59 2.70
C ASP A 127 -2.35 -15.89 3.95
N SER A 128 -2.13 -14.58 4.08
CA SER A 128 -2.76 -13.75 5.10
C SER A 128 -3.75 -12.80 4.43
N ALA A 129 -5.03 -13.21 4.43
CA ALA A 129 -6.11 -12.31 4.11
C ALA A 129 -5.97 -11.01 4.92
N PRO A 130 -6.23 -9.82 4.34
CA PRO A 130 -6.28 -8.61 5.11
C PRO A 130 -7.29 -8.82 6.26
N TYR A 131 -6.88 -8.47 7.47
CA TYR A 131 -7.73 -8.54 8.65
C TYR A 131 -8.94 -7.62 8.45
N VAL A 132 -10.04 -8.19 8.02
CA VAL A 132 -11.36 -7.58 8.12
C VAL A 132 -11.83 -7.86 9.53
N SER A 133 -11.78 -6.87 10.42
CA SER A 133 -12.40 -6.98 11.72
C SER A 133 -13.92 -7.01 11.54
N ASP A 134 -14.51 -8.21 11.61
CA ASP A 134 -15.94 -8.41 11.84
C ASP A 134 -16.30 -7.95 13.25
N SER A 135 -16.35 -6.63 13.47
CA SER A 135 -16.87 -6.07 14.73
C SER A 135 -17.65 -4.79 14.46
N ALA A 136 -18.68 -4.90 13.60
CA ALA A 136 -19.71 -3.88 13.49
C ALA A 136 -21.05 -4.48 13.09
N GLU A 137 -21.44 -5.60 13.73
CA GLU A 137 -22.81 -6.09 13.63
C GLU A 137 -23.26 -6.71 14.96
N SER A 138 -23.42 -5.88 15.99
CA SER A 138 -24.25 -6.23 17.15
C SER A 138 -24.51 -5.00 18.01
N ASP A 139 -25.26 -4.02 17.56
CA ASP A 139 -25.96 -3.07 18.46
C ASP A 139 -27.07 -2.28 17.73
N ILE A 140 -27.92 -2.98 16.98
CA ILE A 140 -29.23 -2.44 16.58
C ILE A 140 -30.28 -3.52 16.81
N GLN A 141 -30.56 -3.84 18.07
CA GLN A 141 -31.84 -4.42 18.47
C GLN A 141 -32.03 -4.19 19.97
N SER A 142 -32.72 -3.13 20.33
CA SER A 142 -33.67 -3.12 21.44
C SER A 142 -34.02 -1.67 21.81
N THR A 143 -34.95 -1.07 21.14
CA THR A 143 -35.88 -0.10 21.75
C THR A 143 -37.11 0.02 20.87
N THR A 144 -37.93 -0.98 20.86
CA THR A 144 -39.39 -0.84 20.64
C THR A 144 -40.07 -1.72 21.64
N ASN A 145 -40.53 -1.12 22.71
CA ASN A 145 -41.82 -1.32 23.34
C ASN A 145 -41.85 -0.68 24.73
N THR A 146 -42.62 0.33 24.93
CA THR A 146 -43.77 0.29 25.86
C THR A 146 -44.41 1.69 26.00
N VAL A 147 -45.68 1.71 25.69
CA VAL A 147 -46.81 2.64 26.02
C VAL A 147 -46.88 3.92 25.22
#